data_f01a669506d0df7a6557e49873c1977d
#
_entry.id   f01a669506d0df7a6557e49873c1977d
#
_cell.length_a   1.000
_cell.length_b   1.000
_cell.length_c   1.000
_cell.angle_alpha   90.00
_cell.angle_beta   90.00
_cell.angle_gamma   90.00
#
_symmetry.space_group_name_H-M   'P 1'
#
loop_
_entity.id
_entity.type
_entity.pdbx_description
1 polymer ?
#
loop_
_entity_poly.entity_id
_entity_poly.type
_entity_poly.pdbx_seq_one_letter_code
_entity_poly.pdbx_strand_id
1 'polypeptide(L)'
;MKKHWRDMSVLLGAIGIANIGEWIYMIALHLLIFQETGSVLAVTAVYMLRPVSALLTNSWSGSLIDRLNQRNVMISLDLCRAILIACLPFALFSGHLLIVYVMLFLIHMAQAMFHPASMVYMTALIPADKRKRFNAIRSLLQSGGFLLGPAVAGLLFLIGTPVLSIYVNAICLLISAVLTMCLPILSKADGAQKGFSLSVLKEDAKLVFRFSLTSRQVMAVYLLFSAAITVLPTAIDSLEAAFAKEVLMLTNTEYGFLVSVAGAGIIAGACLNTVIVERLPISVMLGAGSLFVAFGYLIYAFSSTLTFAAAGFFVLAFFLAFANTGFMTFYQTNIPVEVMGRVASFYALCEAVLTMMMTGICGALAHVLSIRTSVIIGCICMLLICLLLCFVIFRPLTVKKIVHLT
;
A
#
# COMPACT_ATOMS: atom_id res chain seq x y z
N MET A 1 -22.21 10.18 19.47
CA MET A 1 -20.89 9.55 19.71
C MET A 1 -20.86 8.05 19.47
N LYS A 2 -21.74 7.22 20.06
CA LYS A 2 -21.73 5.74 19.90
C LYS A 2 -21.86 5.25 18.45
N LYS A 3 -22.66 5.90 17.59
CA LYS A 3 -22.87 5.50 16.18
C LYS A 3 -21.61 5.65 15.32
N HIS A 4 -20.87 6.74 15.46
CA HIS A 4 -19.62 6.95 14.71
C HIS A 4 -18.54 5.90 15.06
N TRP A 5 -18.40 5.53 16.32
CA TRP A 5 -17.45 4.49 16.72
C TRP A 5 -17.82 3.13 16.14
N ARG A 6 -19.11 2.78 16.12
CA ARG A 6 -19.59 1.56 15.49
C ARG A 6 -19.21 1.51 14.01
N ASP A 7 -19.50 2.57 13.28
CA ASP A 7 -19.22 2.62 11.83
C ASP A 7 -17.71 2.57 11.54
N MET A 8 -16.88 3.25 12.35
CA MET A 8 -15.42 3.15 12.30
C MET A 8 -14.92 1.72 12.59
N SER A 9 -15.45 1.05 13.61
CA SER A 9 -15.08 -0.32 13.98
C SER A 9 -15.48 -1.32 12.90
N VAL A 10 -16.68 -1.16 12.31
CA VAL A 10 -17.14 -2.01 11.19
C VAL A 10 -16.22 -1.84 9.98
N LEU A 11 -15.85 -0.60 9.63
CA LEU A 11 -14.93 -0.34 8.52
C LEU A 11 -13.53 -0.92 8.78
N LEU A 12 -13.01 -0.76 10.00
CA LEU A 12 -11.72 -1.35 10.40
C LEU A 12 -11.77 -2.88 10.33
N GLY A 13 -12.88 -3.49 10.78
CA GLY A 13 -13.10 -4.93 10.69
C GLY A 13 -13.11 -5.43 9.23
N ALA A 14 -13.84 -4.72 8.34
CA ALA A 14 -13.86 -5.04 6.91
C ALA A 14 -12.46 -5.00 6.29
N ILE A 15 -11.71 -3.89 6.52
CA ILE A 15 -10.36 -3.72 6.01
C ILE A 15 -9.40 -4.78 6.61
N GLY A 16 -9.48 -5.05 7.91
CA GLY A 16 -8.60 -6.00 8.58
C GLY A 16 -8.79 -7.43 8.10
N ILE A 17 -10.05 -7.88 7.99
CA ILE A 17 -10.38 -9.24 7.50
C ILE A 17 -9.92 -9.42 6.06
N ALA A 18 -10.22 -8.45 5.18
CA ALA A 18 -9.79 -8.50 3.78
C ALA A 18 -8.26 -8.54 3.67
N ASN A 19 -7.54 -7.77 4.50
CA ASN A 19 -6.09 -7.72 4.49
C ASN A 19 -5.44 -9.06 4.94
N ILE A 20 -5.94 -9.66 6.02
CA ILE A 20 -5.47 -10.99 6.47
C ILE A 20 -5.71 -12.03 5.38
N GLY A 21 -6.92 -12.07 4.80
CA GLY A 21 -7.24 -12.97 3.69
C GLY A 21 -6.31 -12.80 2.50
N GLU A 22 -5.97 -11.57 2.15
CA GLU A 22 -5.06 -11.27 1.03
C GLU A 22 -3.65 -11.82 1.24
N TRP A 23 -3.09 -11.70 2.45
CA TRP A 23 -1.79 -12.27 2.77
C TRP A 23 -1.79 -13.81 2.75
N ILE A 24 -2.84 -14.44 3.29
CA ILE A 24 -3.03 -15.91 3.24
C ILE A 24 -3.09 -16.38 1.78
N TYR A 25 -3.89 -15.71 0.95
CA TYR A 25 -4.08 -16.03 -0.45
C TYR A 25 -2.79 -15.88 -1.28
N MET A 26 -2.05 -14.78 -1.06
CA MET A 26 -0.86 -14.47 -1.86
C MET A 26 0.19 -15.59 -1.74
N ILE A 27 0.43 -16.09 -0.54
CA ILE A 27 1.38 -17.19 -0.30
C ILE A 27 0.92 -18.48 -0.97
N ALA A 28 -0.37 -18.82 -0.79
CA ALA A 28 -0.94 -20.03 -1.37
C ALA A 28 -0.93 -19.98 -2.91
N LEU A 29 -1.23 -18.84 -3.49
CA LEU A 29 -1.25 -18.65 -4.94
C LEU A 29 0.13 -18.90 -5.57
N HIS A 30 1.17 -18.29 -5.01
CA HIS A 30 2.53 -18.46 -5.53
C HIS A 30 2.99 -19.93 -5.44
N LEU A 31 2.68 -20.57 -4.31
CA LEU A 31 2.98 -22.01 -4.11
C LEU A 31 2.24 -22.88 -5.12
N LEU A 32 0.94 -22.68 -5.32
CA LEU A 32 0.14 -23.45 -6.27
C LEU A 32 0.61 -23.28 -7.70
N ILE A 33 0.87 -22.03 -8.13
CA ILE A 33 1.37 -21.78 -9.49
C ILE A 33 2.73 -22.47 -9.69
N PHE A 34 3.60 -22.45 -8.69
CA PHE A 34 4.87 -23.14 -8.77
C PHE A 34 4.69 -24.66 -8.81
N GLN A 35 3.80 -25.23 -8.00
CA GLN A 35 3.52 -26.68 -7.99
C GLN A 35 2.94 -27.17 -9.32
N GLU A 36 2.01 -26.41 -9.93
CA GLU A 36 1.36 -26.78 -11.18
C GLU A 36 2.25 -26.57 -12.42
N THR A 37 3.16 -25.59 -12.37
CA THR A 37 3.94 -25.22 -13.57
C THR A 37 5.40 -25.67 -13.51
N GLY A 38 5.94 -25.88 -12.31
CA GLY A 38 7.39 -26.07 -12.10
C GLY A 38 8.24 -24.86 -12.50
N SER A 39 7.62 -23.72 -12.85
CA SER A 39 8.28 -22.57 -13.47
C SER A 39 8.36 -21.38 -12.53
N VAL A 40 9.60 -20.97 -12.21
CA VAL A 40 9.86 -19.72 -11.50
C VAL A 40 9.39 -18.51 -12.30
N LEU A 41 9.51 -18.56 -13.65
CA LEU A 41 9.03 -17.49 -14.53
C LEU A 41 7.51 -17.31 -14.45
N ALA A 42 6.76 -18.40 -14.31
CA ALA A 42 5.31 -18.34 -14.12
C ALA A 42 4.94 -17.59 -12.83
N VAL A 43 5.65 -17.84 -11.74
CA VAL A 43 5.46 -17.12 -10.48
C VAL A 43 5.88 -15.65 -10.60
N THR A 44 7.02 -15.38 -11.25
CA THR A 44 7.49 -14.00 -11.46
C THR A 44 6.50 -13.18 -12.28
N ALA A 45 5.86 -13.79 -13.30
CA ALA A 45 4.84 -13.12 -14.10
C ALA A 45 3.65 -12.65 -13.25
N VAL A 46 3.26 -13.40 -12.21
CA VAL A 46 2.20 -12.99 -11.26
C VAL A 46 2.56 -11.69 -10.54
N TYR A 47 3.80 -11.57 -10.08
CA TYR A 47 4.28 -10.32 -9.45
C TYR A 47 4.21 -9.12 -10.39
N MET A 48 4.48 -9.33 -11.68
CA MET A 48 4.43 -8.26 -12.70
C MET A 48 3.00 -7.82 -13.03
N LEU A 49 2.01 -8.68 -12.85
CA LEU A 49 0.61 -8.31 -13.13
C LEU A 49 0.11 -7.18 -12.24
N ARG A 50 0.53 -7.12 -10.98
CA ARG A 50 0.08 -6.09 -10.03
C ARG A 50 0.44 -4.67 -10.48
N PRO A 51 1.71 -4.31 -10.76
CA PRO A 51 2.05 -2.98 -11.25
C PRO A 51 1.44 -2.69 -12.64
N VAL A 52 1.38 -3.67 -13.54
CA VAL A 52 0.76 -3.49 -14.87
C VAL A 52 -0.73 -3.17 -14.74
N SER A 53 -1.45 -3.90 -13.91
CA SER A 53 -2.87 -3.63 -13.63
C SER A 53 -3.08 -2.25 -13.01
N ALA A 54 -2.21 -1.86 -12.07
CA ALA A 54 -2.26 -0.54 -11.44
C ALA A 54 -2.03 0.58 -12.44
N LEU A 55 -1.04 0.45 -13.34
CA LEU A 55 -0.77 1.42 -14.40
C LEU A 55 -1.98 1.66 -15.29
N LEU A 56 -2.60 0.57 -15.77
CA LEU A 56 -3.76 0.65 -16.65
C LEU A 56 -5.00 1.18 -15.93
N THR A 57 -5.20 0.80 -14.67
CA THR A 57 -6.40 1.15 -13.90
C THR A 57 -6.35 2.57 -13.36
N ASN A 58 -5.21 2.98 -12.78
CA ASN A 58 -5.09 4.28 -12.10
C ASN A 58 -5.24 5.48 -13.04
N SER A 59 -5.02 5.29 -14.35
CA SER A 59 -5.18 6.34 -15.36
C SER A 59 -6.63 6.87 -15.48
N TRP A 60 -7.65 6.06 -15.15
CA TRP A 60 -9.06 6.41 -15.32
C TRP A 60 -9.93 6.18 -14.08
N SER A 61 -9.50 5.31 -13.16
CA SER A 61 -10.33 4.87 -12.02
C SER A 61 -10.69 6.00 -11.06
N GLY A 62 -9.80 6.97 -10.85
CA GLY A 62 -10.05 8.11 -9.98
C GLY A 62 -11.25 8.93 -10.39
N SER A 63 -11.35 9.25 -11.69
CA SER A 63 -12.51 9.96 -12.26
C SER A 63 -13.82 9.21 -12.08
N LEU A 64 -13.78 7.88 -12.19
CA LEU A 64 -14.95 7.04 -12.00
C LEU A 64 -15.38 6.98 -10.53
N ILE A 65 -14.40 6.82 -9.62
CA ILE A 65 -14.62 6.70 -8.17
C ILE A 65 -15.25 7.96 -7.60
N ASP A 66 -14.75 9.13 -7.99
CA ASP A 66 -15.28 10.41 -7.51
C ASP A 66 -16.73 10.66 -7.94
N ARG A 67 -17.20 9.98 -8.98
CA ARG A 67 -18.57 10.10 -9.54
C ARG A 67 -19.54 9.05 -9.06
N LEU A 68 -19.06 7.93 -8.57
CA LEU A 68 -19.88 6.83 -8.07
C LEU A 68 -20.04 6.93 -6.55
N ASN A 69 -20.99 6.17 -6.00
CA ASN A 69 -21.09 5.97 -4.56
C ASN A 69 -19.98 5.04 -4.10
N GLN A 70 -19.00 5.59 -3.37
CA GLN A 70 -17.78 4.88 -2.99
C GLN A 70 -18.06 3.61 -2.17
N ARG A 71 -19.09 3.62 -1.30
CA ARG A 71 -19.52 2.42 -0.57
C ARG A 71 -19.93 1.30 -1.52
N ASN A 72 -20.79 1.62 -2.50
CA ASN A 72 -21.26 0.63 -3.46
C ASN A 72 -20.12 0.14 -4.37
N VAL A 73 -19.20 1.02 -4.75
CA VAL A 73 -17.98 0.66 -5.49
C VAL A 73 -17.15 -0.34 -4.67
N MET A 74 -16.88 -0.07 -3.39
CA MET A 74 -16.12 -0.99 -2.53
C MET A 74 -16.79 -2.36 -2.46
N ILE A 75 -18.11 -2.42 -2.24
CA ILE A 75 -18.89 -3.65 -2.19
C ILE A 75 -18.77 -4.43 -3.51
N SER A 76 -19.00 -3.77 -4.65
CA SER A 76 -18.94 -4.40 -5.97
C SER A 76 -17.54 -4.94 -6.28
N LEU A 77 -16.49 -4.22 -5.89
CA LEU A 77 -15.10 -4.65 -6.11
C LEU A 77 -14.74 -5.84 -5.23
N ASP A 78 -15.15 -5.87 -3.96
CA ASP A 78 -14.92 -7.01 -3.06
C ASP A 78 -15.68 -8.25 -3.55
N LEU A 79 -16.94 -8.11 -3.99
CA LEU A 79 -17.72 -9.21 -4.56
C LEU A 79 -17.10 -9.75 -5.85
N CYS A 80 -16.69 -8.86 -6.75
CA CYS A 80 -16.02 -9.24 -7.99
C CYS A 80 -14.74 -10.02 -7.70
N ARG A 81 -13.89 -9.51 -6.79
CA ARG A 81 -12.66 -10.18 -6.36
C ARG A 81 -12.95 -11.53 -5.72
N ALA A 82 -13.95 -11.63 -4.85
CA ALA A 82 -14.33 -12.88 -4.19
C ALA A 82 -14.72 -13.96 -5.19
N ILE A 83 -15.53 -13.59 -6.21
CA ILE A 83 -15.94 -14.52 -7.29
C ILE A 83 -14.72 -14.95 -8.11
N LEU A 84 -13.91 -14.02 -8.58
CA LEU A 84 -12.73 -14.34 -9.38
C LEU A 84 -11.74 -15.23 -8.61
N ILE A 85 -11.50 -14.93 -7.33
CA ILE A 85 -10.61 -15.73 -6.48
C ILE A 85 -11.19 -17.12 -6.24
N ALA A 86 -12.49 -17.26 -6.01
CA ALA A 86 -13.14 -18.57 -5.84
C ALA A 86 -13.07 -19.41 -7.11
N CYS A 87 -13.10 -18.80 -8.30
CA CYS A 87 -12.97 -19.49 -9.58
C CYS A 87 -11.51 -19.82 -9.97
N LEU A 88 -10.52 -19.21 -9.32
CA LEU A 88 -9.11 -19.32 -9.69
C LEU A 88 -8.57 -20.76 -9.65
N PRO A 89 -8.88 -21.62 -8.63
CA PRO A 89 -8.42 -23.00 -8.60
C PRO A 89 -8.91 -23.82 -9.81
N PHE A 90 -10.14 -23.60 -10.26
CA PHE A 90 -10.70 -24.29 -11.43
C PHE A 90 -9.92 -23.90 -12.70
N ALA A 91 -9.58 -22.63 -12.88
CA ALA A 91 -8.78 -22.16 -13.99
C ALA A 91 -7.35 -22.75 -13.93
N LEU A 92 -6.75 -22.83 -12.74
CA LEU A 92 -5.41 -23.36 -12.54
C LEU A 92 -5.35 -24.85 -12.90
N PHE A 93 -6.27 -25.65 -12.38
CA PHE A 93 -6.32 -27.10 -12.64
C PHE A 93 -6.77 -27.45 -14.07
N SER A 94 -7.37 -26.51 -14.81
CA SER A 94 -7.66 -26.73 -16.23
C SER A 94 -6.42 -26.69 -17.13
N GLY A 95 -5.26 -26.31 -16.60
CA GLY A 95 -3.99 -26.19 -17.34
C GLY A 95 -3.89 -24.92 -18.20
N HIS A 96 -4.88 -24.03 -18.15
CA HIS A 96 -4.90 -22.81 -18.96
C HIS A 96 -4.32 -21.61 -18.21
N LEU A 97 -3.00 -21.53 -18.11
CA LEU A 97 -2.27 -20.43 -17.44
C LEU A 97 -2.68 -19.04 -17.91
N LEU A 98 -3.01 -18.87 -19.18
CA LEU A 98 -3.46 -17.58 -19.70
C LEU A 98 -4.76 -17.10 -19.01
N ILE A 99 -5.69 -18.02 -18.76
CA ILE A 99 -6.94 -17.70 -18.05
C ILE A 99 -6.62 -17.27 -16.62
N VAL A 100 -5.71 -17.96 -15.95
CA VAL A 100 -5.24 -17.60 -14.59
C VAL A 100 -4.66 -16.19 -14.58
N TYR A 101 -3.78 -15.84 -15.52
CA TYR A 101 -3.20 -14.50 -15.60
C TYR A 101 -4.24 -13.42 -15.91
N VAL A 102 -5.21 -13.68 -16.77
CA VAL A 102 -6.32 -12.75 -17.05
C VAL A 102 -7.15 -12.53 -15.77
N MET A 103 -7.48 -13.60 -15.04
CA MET A 103 -8.22 -13.47 -13.78
C MET A 103 -7.43 -12.69 -12.73
N LEU A 104 -6.14 -12.97 -12.58
CA LEU A 104 -5.25 -12.23 -11.66
C LEU A 104 -5.14 -10.76 -12.06
N PHE A 105 -5.03 -10.48 -13.35
CA PHE A 105 -5.03 -9.12 -13.86
C PHE A 105 -6.31 -8.36 -13.47
N LEU A 106 -7.49 -8.98 -13.64
CA LEU A 106 -8.78 -8.40 -13.25
C LEU A 106 -8.90 -8.22 -11.72
N ILE A 107 -8.40 -9.17 -10.93
CA ILE A 107 -8.35 -9.09 -9.46
C ILE A 107 -7.50 -7.88 -9.04
N HIS A 108 -6.31 -7.70 -9.65
CA HIS A 108 -5.43 -6.57 -9.35
C HIS A 108 -5.98 -5.24 -9.84
N MET A 109 -6.71 -5.20 -10.97
CA MET A 109 -7.45 -4.01 -11.40
C MET A 109 -8.50 -3.60 -10.36
N ALA A 110 -9.31 -4.56 -9.91
CA ALA A 110 -10.33 -4.29 -8.88
C ALA A 110 -9.68 -3.79 -7.58
N GLN A 111 -8.54 -4.35 -7.19
CA GLN A 111 -7.78 -3.90 -6.03
C GLN A 111 -7.20 -2.49 -6.18
N ALA A 112 -6.68 -2.15 -7.36
CA ALA A 112 -6.18 -0.82 -7.66
C ALA A 112 -7.28 0.25 -7.57
N MET A 113 -8.53 -0.11 -7.93
CA MET A 113 -9.70 0.77 -7.76
C MET A 113 -10.18 0.84 -6.30
N PHE A 114 -10.08 -0.26 -5.54
CA PHE A 114 -10.56 -0.32 -4.16
C PHE A 114 -9.83 0.69 -3.26
N HIS A 115 -8.53 0.84 -3.44
CA HIS A 115 -7.72 1.71 -2.58
C HIS A 115 -8.18 3.18 -2.61
N PRO A 116 -8.27 3.88 -3.77
CA PRO A 116 -8.77 5.26 -3.81
C PRO A 116 -10.24 5.36 -3.40
N ALA A 117 -11.11 4.40 -3.74
CA ALA A 117 -12.50 4.41 -3.30
C ALA A 117 -12.63 4.35 -1.78
N SER A 118 -11.88 3.45 -1.15
CA SER A 118 -11.80 3.32 0.31
C SER A 118 -11.26 4.59 0.96
N MET A 119 -10.25 5.24 0.36
CA MET A 119 -9.67 6.49 0.88
C MET A 119 -10.69 7.62 0.90
N VAL A 120 -11.42 7.82 -0.19
CA VAL A 120 -12.48 8.85 -0.27
C VAL A 120 -13.57 8.55 0.76
N TYR A 121 -14.04 7.30 0.83
CA TYR A 121 -15.07 6.90 1.77
C TYR A 121 -14.65 7.09 3.23
N MET A 122 -13.44 6.65 3.60
CA MET A 122 -12.89 6.83 4.95
C MET A 122 -12.81 8.31 5.33
N THR A 123 -12.34 9.15 4.42
CA THR A 123 -12.16 10.58 4.69
C THR A 123 -13.49 11.29 4.91
N ALA A 124 -14.54 10.87 4.18
CA ALA A 124 -15.88 11.40 4.35
C ALA A 124 -16.61 10.86 5.61
N LEU A 125 -16.34 9.60 5.98
CA LEU A 125 -16.98 8.95 7.13
C LEU A 125 -16.36 9.39 8.47
N ILE A 126 -15.04 9.61 8.51
CA ILE A 126 -14.29 9.77 9.75
C ILE A 126 -14.08 11.25 10.08
N PRO A 127 -14.56 11.73 11.25
CA PRO A 127 -14.31 13.08 11.72
C PRO A 127 -12.82 13.42 11.79
N ALA A 128 -12.44 14.65 11.49
CA ALA A 128 -11.05 15.09 11.39
C ALA A 128 -10.23 14.83 12.66
N ASP A 129 -10.85 15.03 13.84
CA ASP A 129 -10.26 14.79 15.16
C ASP A 129 -9.92 13.30 15.42
N LYS A 130 -10.57 12.36 14.74
CA LYS A 130 -10.41 10.91 14.92
C LYS A 130 -9.55 10.25 13.85
N ARG A 131 -9.20 10.95 12.77
CA ARG A 131 -8.44 10.39 11.64
C ARG A 131 -7.09 9.80 12.04
N LYS A 132 -6.35 10.48 12.93
CA LYS A 132 -5.06 9.97 13.44
C LYS A 132 -5.22 8.59 14.08
N ARG A 133 -6.14 8.47 15.03
CA ARG A 133 -6.39 7.21 15.75
C ARG A 133 -6.89 6.11 14.82
N PHE A 134 -7.81 6.43 13.91
CA PHE A 134 -8.28 5.49 12.91
C PHE A 134 -7.14 4.97 12.02
N ASN A 135 -6.30 5.86 11.50
CA ASN A 135 -5.18 5.51 10.63
C ASN A 135 -4.11 4.69 11.38
N ALA A 136 -3.89 4.96 12.67
CA ALA A 136 -2.99 4.16 13.50
C ALA A 136 -3.50 2.73 13.69
N ILE A 137 -4.80 2.56 14.01
CA ILE A 137 -5.43 1.22 14.15
C ILE A 137 -5.42 0.50 12.79
N ARG A 138 -5.73 1.22 11.70
CA ARG A 138 -5.66 0.65 10.35
C ARG A 138 -4.24 0.17 10.01
N SER A 139 -3.22 0.95 10.33
CA SER A 139 -1.81 0.56 10.14
C SER A 139 -1.46 -0.70 10.95
N LEU A 140 -1.95 -0.79 12.19
CA LEU A 140 -1.79 -1.98 13.02
C LEU A 140 -2.46 -3.22 12.41
N LEU A 141 -3.67 -3.08 11.87
CA LEU A 141 -4.39 -4.18 11.21
C LEU A 141 -3.67 -4.62 9.93
N GLN A 142 -3.15 -3.68 9.15
CA GLN A 142 -2.35 -3.99 7.95
C GLN A 142 -1.06 -4.74 8.28
N SER A 143 -0.36 -4.28 9.33
CA SER A 143 0.86 -4.93 9.82
C SER A 143 0.56 -6.30 10.44
N GLY A 144 -0.57 -6.43 11.14
CA GLY A 144 -1.05 -7.69 11.68
C GLY A 144 -1.34 -8.72 10.58
N GLY A 145 -1.93 -8.28 9.47
CA GLY A 145 -2.16 -9.14 8.30
C GLY A 145 -0.86 -9.69 7.70
N PHE A 146 0.16 -8.84 7.57
CA PHE A 146 1.49 -9.25 7.10
C PHE A 146 2.14 -10.32 7.99
N LEU A 147 2.03 -10.16 9.31
CA LEU A 147 2.61 -11.14 10.25
C LEU A 147 1.78 -12.41 10.38
N LEU A 148 0.45 -12.27 10.55
CA LEU A 148 -0.45 -13.39 10.81
C LEU A 148 -0.77 -14.18 9.56
N GLY A 149 -0.78 -13.53 8.38
CA GLY A 149 -1.12 -14.17 7.12
C GLY A 149 -0.27 -15.41 6.81
N PRO A 150 1.07 -15.31 6.81
CA PRO A 150 1.95 -16.46 6.61
C PRO A 150 1.75 -17.57 7.63
N ALA A 151 1.58 -17.23 8.92
CA ALA A 151 1.35 -18.20 9.97
C ALA A 151 0.02 -18.95 9.79
N VAL A 152 -1.05 -18.23 9.47
CA VAL A 152 -2.36 -18.81 9.19
C VAL A 152 -2.33 -19.66 7.90
N ALA A 153 -1.65 -19.19 6.85
CA ALA A 153 -1.47 -19.97 5.62
C ALA A 153 -0.74 -21.29 5.91
N GLY A 154 0.34 -21.27 6.69
CA GLY A 154 1.06 -22.45 7.12
C GLY A 154 0.18 -23.46 7.89
N LEU A 155 -0.65 -22.97 8.82
CA LEU A 155 -1.63 -23.82 9.53
C LEU A 155 -2.67 -24.41 8.59
N LEU A 156 -3.18 -23.63 7.63
CA LEU A 156 -4.13 -24.11 6.63
C LEU A 156 -3.52 -25.19 5.73
N PHE A 157 -2.23 -25.12 5.44
CA PHE A 157 -1.52 -26.15 4.66
C PHE A 157 -1.34 -27.47 5.44
N LEU A 158 -1.34 -27.43 6.78
CA LEU A 158 -1.29 -28.63 7.61
C LEU A 158 -2.63 -29.40 7.65
N ILE A 159 -3.75 -28.69 7.56
CA ILE A 159 -5.10 -29.27 7.65
C ILE A 159 -5.78 -29.49 6.28
N GLY A 160 -5.20 -28.94 5.22
CA GLY A 160 -5.76 -29.00 3.87
C GLY A 160 -4.72 -28.68 2.80
N THR A 161 -5.22 -28.45 1.59
CA THR A 161 -4.38 -28.04 0.46
C THR A 161 -4.24 -26.50 0.44
N PRO A 162 -3.23 -25.95 -0.28
CA PRO A 162 -3.13 -24.49 -0.50
C PRO A 162 -4.39 -23.87 -1.13
N VAL A 163 -5.22 -24.65 -1.83
CA VAL A 163 -6.52 -24.24 -2.36
C VAL A 163 -7.47 -23.75 -1.27
N LEU A 164 -7.42 -24.35 -0.07
CA LEU A 164 -8.23 -23.92 1.07
C LEU A 164 -7.95 -22.46 1.42
N SER A 165 -6.69 -22.04 1.35
CA SER A 165 -6.27 -20.64 1.60
C SER A 165 -6.87 -19.68 0.57
N ILE A 166 -7.03 -20.09 -0.67
CA ILE A 166 -7.70 -19.29 -1.71
C ILE A 166 -9.17 -19.10 -1.36
N TYR A 167 -9.88 -20.15 -0.96
CA TYR A 167 -11.28 -20.04 -0.54
C TYR A 167 -11.46 -19.24 0.74
N VAL A 168 -10.53 -19.34 1.71
CA VAL A 168 -10.54 -18.51 2.92
C VAL A 168 -10.49 -17.03 2.54
N ASN A 169 -9.64 -16.63 1.60
CA ASN A 169 -9.62 -15.24 1.14
C ASN A 169 -10.92 -14.82 0.44
N ALA A 170 -11.49 -15.67 -0.40
CA ALA A 170 -12.80 -15.37 -1.01
C ALA A 170 -13.88 -15.12 0.05
N ILE A 171 -13.91 -15.93 1.12
CA ILE A 171 -14.82 -15.74 2.26
C ILE A 171 -14.50 -14.44 3.00
N CYS A 172 -13.23 -14.11 3.24
CA CYS A 172 -12.82 -12.85 3.87
C CYS A 172 -13.32 -11.64 3.08
N LEU A 173 -13.25 -11.67 1.74
CA LEU A 173 -13.76 -10.61 0.88
C LEU A 173 -15.29 -10.52 0.91
N LEU A 174 -16.00 -11.64 0.97
CA LEU A 174 -17.46 -11.66 1.15
C LEU A 174 -17.85 -11.05 2.50
N ILE A 175 -17.16 -11.41 3.58
CA ILE A 175 -17.38 -10.81 4.91
C ILE A 175 -17.09 -9.30 4.87
N SER A 176 -16.00 -8.87 4.20
CA SER A 176 -15.69 -7.45 4.01
C SER A 176 -16.81 -6.71 3.27
N ALA A 177 -17.34 -7.29 2.20
CA ALA A 177 -18.47 -6.73 1.44
C ALA A 177 -19.71 -6.59 2.32
N VAL A 178 -20.08 -7.64 3.10
CA VAL A 178 -21.23 -7.61 4.03
C VAL A 178 -21.04 -6.56 5.11
N LEU A 179 -19.85 -6.46 5.73
CA LEU A 179 -19.55 -5.42 6.71
C LEU A 179 -19.67 -4.02 6.10
N THR A 180 -19.18 -3.85 4.87
CA THR A 180 -19.28 -2.58 4.14
C THR A 180 -20.76 -2.25 3.82
N MET A 181 -21.62 -3.24 3.57
CA MET A 181 -23.07 -3.03 3.42
C MET A 181 -23.74 -2.50 4.69
N CYS A 182 -23.20 -2.78 5.88
CA CYS A 182 -23.72 -2.24 7.15
C CYS A 182 -23.35 -0.77 7.38
N LEU A 183 -22.48 -0.18 6.57
CA LEU A 183 -22.05 1.20 6.70
C LEU A 183 -23.05 2.17 6.04
N PRO A 184 -23.10 3.45 6.47
CA PRO A 184 -24.02 4.43 5.90
C PRO A 184 -23.69 4.77 4.44
N ILE A 185 -24.71 5.03 3.65
CA ILE A 185 -24.55 5.68 2.36
C ILE A 185 -24.26 7.15 2.63
N LEU A 186 -23.08 7.61 2.24
CA LEU A 186 -22.73 9.03 2.34
C LEU A 186 -23.33 9.74 1.13
N SER A 187 -24.09 10.82 1.38
CA SER A 187 -24.59 11.66 0.31
C SER A 187 -23.42 12.28 -0.44
N LYS A 188 -23.48 12.26 -1.76
CA LYS A 188 -22.54 13.00 -2.60
C LYS A 188 -22.67 14.48 -2.28
N ALA A 189 -21.55 15.18 -2.18
CA ALA A 189 -21.57 16.62 -2.45
C ALA A 189 -22.12 16.80 -3.86
N ASP A 190 -23.14 17.66 -4.03
CA ASP A 190 -23.80 17.94 -5.30
C ASP A 190 -22.79 18.45 -6.35
N GLY A 191 -22.22 17.55 -7.12
CA GLY A 191 -21.23 17.84 -8.14
C GLY A 191 -21.37 16.90 -9.33
N ALA A 192 -22.15 17.35 -10.30
CA ALA A 192 -22.18 16.99 -11.73
C ALA A 192 -22.03 15.51 -12.11
N GLN A 193 -23.15 14.90 -12.45
CA GLN A 193 -23.27 13.69 -13.27
C GLN A 193 -22.80 13.92 -14.71
N LYS A 194 -21.53 14.23 -14.94
CA LYS A 194 -20.97 14.10 -16.29
C LYS A 194 -20.61 12.64 -16.52
N GLY A 195 -21.15 12.01 -17.55
CA GLY A 195 -20.84 10.64 -17.93
C GLY A 195 -19.33 10.46 -18.17
N PHE A 196 -18.84 9.23 -18.03
CA PHE A 196 -17.45 8.88 -18.31
C PHE A 196 -17.18 9.10 -19.83
N SER A 197 -16.20 9.94 -20.16
CA SER A 197 -15.72 10.16 -21.52
C SER A 197 -14.23 10.55 -21.50
N LEU A 198 -13.54 10.37 -22.63
CA LEU A 198 -12.12 10.76 -22.77
C LEU A 198 -11.91 12.28 -22.56
N SER A 199 -12.89 13.10 -22.91
CA SER A 199 -12.85 14.55 -22.63
C SER A 199 -12.86 14.83 -21.13
N VAL A 200 -13.65 14.07 -20.38
CA VAL A 200 -13.74 14.15 -18.92
C VAL A 200 -12.42 13.74 -18.27
N LEU A 201 -11.75 12.68 -18.77
CA LEU A 201 -10.42 12.28 -18.29
C LEU A 201 -9.37 13.39 -18.47
N LYS A 202 -9.40 14.08 -19.63
CA LYS A 202 -8.50 15.22 -19.87
C LYS A 202 -8.81 16.40 -18.94
N GLU A 203 -10.09 16.67 -18.68
CA GLU A 203 -10.49 17.71 -17.73
C GLU A 203 -10.05 17.36 -16.31
N ASP A 204 -10.20 16.09 -15.89
CA ASP A 204 -9.80 15.62 -14.58
C ASP A 204 -8.27 15.66 -14.40
N ALA A 205 -7.49 15.25 -15.42
CA ALA A 205 -6.04 15.39 -15.41
C ALA A 205 -5.62 16.88 -15.32
N LYS A 206 -6.30 17.77 -16.07
CA LYS A 206 -6.08 19.22 -15.97
C LYS A 206 -6.43 19.78 -14.59
N LEU A 207 -7.51 19.28 -13.99
CA LEU A 207 -7.91 19.65 -12.62
C LEU A 207 -6.85 19.22 -11.59
N VAL A 208 -6.37 17.97 -11.65
CA VAL A 208 -5.31 17.48 -10.76
C VAL A 208 -4.03 18.29 -10.94
N PHE A 209 -3.65 18.57 -12.19
CA PHE A 209 -2.48 19.41 -12.48
C PHE A 209 -2.63 20.83 -11.95
N ARG A 210 -3.79 21.46 -12.15
CA ARG A 210 -4.10 22.77 -11.59
C ARG A 210 -4.09 22.78 -10.05
N PHE A 211 -4.68 21.76 -9.43
CA PHE A 211 -4.65 21.56 -7.98
C PHE A 211 -3.20 21.43 -7.48
N SER A 212 -2.38 20.64 -8.17
CA SER A 212 -0.98 20.43 -7.83
C SER A 212 -0.17 21.71 -7.91
N LEU A 213 -0.41 22.56 -8.91
CA LEU A 213 0.25 23.86 -9.05
C LEU A 213 -0.21 24.86 -7.98
N THR A 214 -1.48 24.82 -7.59
CA THR A 214 -2.05 25.72 -6.59
C THR A 214 -1.64 25.31 -5.18
N SER A 215 -1.59 24.01 -4.90
CA SER A 215 -1.25 23.41 -3.60
C SER A 215 0.17 22.82 -3.60
N ARG A 216 1.13 23.55 -4.13
CA ARG A 216 2.52 23.08 -4.37
C ARG A 216 3.15 22.41 -3.16
N GLN A 217 2.98 22.97 -1.96
CA GLN A 217 3.56 22.40 -0.75
C GLN A 217 2.94 21.06 -0.38
N VAL A 218 1.61 20.90 -0.51
CA VAL A 218 0.89 19.64 -0.24
C VAL A 218 1.35 18.57 -1.23
N MET A 219 1.47 18.93 -2.51
CA MET A 219 1.92 18.00 -3.54
C MET A 219 3.40 17.67 -3.42
N ALA A 220 4.24 18.62 -3.03
CA ALA A 220 5.65 18.35 -2.73
C ALA A 220 5.80 17.34 -1.59
N VAL A 221 5.05 17.49 -0.50
CA VAL A 221 5.04 16.52 0.60
C VAL A 221 4.59 15.14 0.12
N TYR A 222 3.52 15.07 -0.70
CA TYR A 222 3.06 13.81 -1.28
C TYR A 222 4.17 13.12 -2.10
N LEU A 223 4.74 13.83 -3.06
CA LEU A 223 5.75 13.28 -3.97
C LEU A 223 7.03 12.87 -3.23
N LEU A 224 7.51 13.69 -2.30
CA LEU A 224 8.70 13.39 -1.51
C LEU A 224 8.46 12.17 -0.61
N PHE A 225 7.30 12.08 0.02
CA PHE A 225 6.94 10.92 0.83
C PHE A 225 6.86 9.64 -0.01
N SER A 226 6.14 9.69 -1.13
CA SER A 226 6.01 8.54 -2.05
C SER A 226 7.38 8.08 -2.57
N ALA A 227 8.24 9.03 -2.99
CA ALA A 227 9.60 8.72 -3.43
C ALA A 227 10.45 8.07 -2.33
N ALA A 228 10.37 8.59 -1.09
CA ALA A 228 11.19 8.13 0.02
C ALA A 228 10.69 6.84 0.67
N ILE A 229 9.36 6.63 0.74
CA ILE A 229 8.76 5.57 1.57
C ILE A 229 8.12 4.46 0.73
N THR A 230 7.89 4.69 -0.56
CA THR A 230 7.33 3.67 -1.46
C THR A 230 8.29 3.30 -2.60
N VAL A 231 8.72 4.28 -3.37
CA VAL A 231 9.49 4.05 -4.61
C VAL A 231 10.89 3.52 -4.30
N LEU A 232 11.68 4.26 -3.52
CA LEU A 232 13.06 3.86 -3.19
C LEU A 232 13.13 2.60 -2.33
N PRO A 233 12.31 2.43 -1.27
CA PRO A 233 12.27 1.16 -0.55
C PRO A 233 11.98 -0.02 -1.45
N THR A 234 10.96 0.04 -2.31
CA THR A 234 10.65 -1.06 -3.24
C THR A 234 11.83 -1.40 -4.16
N ALA A 235 12.56 -0.38 -4.64
CA ALA A 235 13.75 -0.59 -5.46
C ALA A 235 14.91 -1.23 -4.67
N ILE A 236 15.15 -0.81 -3.43
CA ILE A 236 16.17 -1.36 -2.52
C ILE A 236 15.82 -2.79 -2.12
N ASP A 237 14.57 -3.03 -1.73
CA ASP A 237 14.06 -4.34 -1.27
C ASP A 237 14.11 -5.38 -2.39
N SER A 238 14.09 -4.97 -3.67
CA SER A 238 14.29 -5.88 -4.79
C SER A 238 15.68 -6.54 -4.77
N LEU A 239 16.66 -5.93 -4.11
CA LEU A 239 18.02 -6.44 -3.93
C LEU A 239 18.23 -7.09 -2.54
N GLU A 240 17.23 -7.08 -1.65
CA GLU A 240 17.34 -7.53 -0.25
C GLU A 240 17.86 -8.96 -0.13
N ALA A 241 17.22 -9.89 -0.85
CA ALA A 241 17.62 -11.30 -0.81
C ALA A 241 19.05 -11.52 -1.31
N ALA A 242 19.44 -10.83 -2.40
CA ALA A 242 20.79 -10.90 -2.95
C ALA A 242 21.81 -10.27 -1.97
N PHE A 243 21.48 -9.13 -1.37
CA PHE A 243 22.32 -8.50 -0.34
C PHE A 243 22.52 -9.42 0.87
N ALA A 244 21.46 -10.05 1.36
CA ALA A 244 21.54 -11.00 2.48
C ALA A 244 22.43 -12.20 2.15
N LYS A 245 22.33 -12.75 0.92
CA LYS A 245 23.05 -13.95 0.50
C LYS A 245 24.48 -13.70 0.05
N GLU A 246 24.71 -12.67 -0.73
CA GLU A 246 26.01 -12.43 -1.39
C GLU A 246 26.88 -11.43 -0.63
N VAL A 247 26.27 -10.49 0.11
CA VAL A 247 27.02 -9.47 0.85
C VAL A 247 27.19 -9.82 2.33
N LEU A 248 26.09 -10.28 2.97
CA LEU A 248 26.11 -10.68 4.38
C LEU A 248 26.38 -12.16 4.59
N MET A 249 26.37 -12.98 3.51
CA MET A 249 26.61 -14.43 3.54
C MET A 249 25.67 -15.19 4.49
N LEU A 250 24.43 -14.72 4.63
CA LEU A 250 23.48 -15.32 5.56
C LEU A 250 22.96 -16.66 5.06
N THR A 251 22.74 -17.57 5.95
CA THR A 251 21.99 -18.81 5.71
C THR A 251 20.51 -18.51 5.46
N ASN A 252 19.75 -19.48 4.96
CA ASN A 252 18.30 -19.31 4.78
C ASN A 252 17.57 -19.05 6.09
N THR A 253 18.02 -19.69 7.18
CA THR A 253 17.46 -19.51 8.53
C THR A 253 17.73 -18.10 9.07
N GLU A 254 18.95 -17.59 8.90
CA GLU A 254 19.32 -16.24 9.33
C GLU A 254 18.59 -15.17 8.54
N TYR A 255 18.39 -15.36 7.23
CA TYR A 255 17.58 -14.47 6.41
C TYR A 255 16.11 -14.48 6.88
N GLY A 256 15.54 -15.66 7.13
CA GLY A 256 14.19 -15.78 7.69
C GLY A 256 14.05 -15.09 9.05
N PHE A 257 15.08 -15.20 9.91
CA PHE A 257 15.14 -14.48 11.20
C PHE A 257 15.17 -12.95 10.98
N LEU A 258 15.96 -12.46 10.03
CA LEU A 258 16.04 -11.04 9.69
C LEU A 258 14.67 -10.47 9.30
N VAL A 259 13.94 -11.16 8.41
CA VAL A 259 12.57 -10.78 8.00
C VAL A 259 11.60 -10.81 9.20
N SER A 260 11.76 -11.80 10.09
CA SER A 260 10.94 -11.90 11.32
C SER A 260 11.16 -10.72 12.26
N VAL A 261 12.41 -10.22 12.37
CA VAL A 261 12.73 -9.02 13.15
C VAL A 261 12.06 -7.77 12.57
N ALA A 262 12.00 -7.63 11.23
CA ALA A 262 11.20 -6.56 10.60
C ALA A 262 9.72 -6.67 10.99
N GLY A 263 9.15 -7.87 10.92
CA GLY A 263 7.78 -8.13 11.37
C GLY A 263 7.53 -7.69 12.81
N ALA A 264 8.45 -8.03 13.73
CA ALA A 264 8.39 -7.59 15.11
C ALA A 264 8.47 -6.05 15.25
N GLY A 265 9.34 -5.41 14.45
CA GLY A 265 9.45 -3.94 14.38
C GLY A 265 8.15 -3.28 13.94
N ILE A 266 7.51 -3.80 12.88
CA ILE A 266 6.22 -3.31 12.39
C ILE A 266 5.15 -3.35 13.50
N ILE A 267 5.04 -4.47 14.21
CA ILE A 267 4.04 -4.63 15.28
C ILE A 267 4.33 -3.69 16.44
N ALA A 268 5.57 -3.68 16.93
CA ALA A 268 5.96 -2.81 18.04
C ALA A 268 5.71 -1.34 17.69
N GLY A 269 6.08 -0.91 16.48
CA GLY A 269 5.84 0.43 15.98
C GLY A 269 4.34 0.77 15.88
N ALA A 270 3.53 -0.14 15.31
CA ALA A 270 2.09 0.07 15.16
C ALA A 270 1.37 0.10 16.52
N CYS A 271 1.74 -0.79 17.45
CA CYS A 271 1.20 -0.79 18.82
C CYS A 271 1.52 0.52 19.55
N LEU A 272 2.79 0.93 19.57
CA LEU A 272 3.16 2.19 20.22
C LEU A 272 2.50 3.39 19.56
N ASN A 273 2.48 3.43 18.22
CA ASN A 273 1.83 4.48 17.46
C ASN A 273 0.35 4.62 17.86
N THR A 274 -0.38 3.51 18.02
CA THR A 274 -1.79 3.55 18.43
C THR A 274 -1.99 4.22 19.80
N VAL A 275 -1.03 4.07 20.72
CA VAL A 275 -1.09 4.64 22.07
C VAL A 275 -0.76 6.14 22.07
N ILE A 276 0.28 6.56 21.32
CA ILE A 276 0.81 7.93 21.41
C ILE A 276 0.40 8.85 20.27
N VAL A 277 -0.32 8.34 19.26
CA VAL A 277 -0.67 9.07 18.03
C VAL A 277 -1.37 10.41 18.27
N GLU A 278 -2.22 10.50 19.30
CA GLU A 278 -2.95 11.72 19.62
C GLU A 278 -2.05 12.84 20.17
N ARG A 279 -0.89 12.48 20.73
CA ARG A 279 0.08 13.41 21.32
C ARG A 279 1.09 13.95 20.30
N LEU A 280 1.23 13.28 19.15
CA LEU A 280 2.24 13.64 18.16
C LEU A 280 1.64 14.53 17.06
N PRO A 281 2.30 15.64 16.69
CA PRO A 281 1.94 16.41 15.50
C PRO A 281 2.09 15.56 14.22
N ILE A 282 1.22 15.82 13.23
CA ILE A 282 1.28 15.13 11.93
C ILE A 282 2.65 15.31 11.25
N SER A 283 3.21 16.53 11.33
CA SER A 283 4.52 16.85 10.76
C SER A 283 5.67 16.05 11.37
N VAL A 284 5.61 15.78 12.68
CA VAL A 284 6.60 14.95 13.36
C VAL A 284 6.45 13.49 12.94
N MET A 285 5.23 12.96 12.93
CA MET A 285 4.98 11.57 12.51
C MET A 285 5.45 11.33 11.08
N LEU A 286 5.09 12.22 10.17
CA LEU A 286 5.43 12.11 8.75
C LEU A 286 6.92 12.40 8.52
N GLY A 287 7.45 13.51 9.03
CA GLY A 287 8.83 13.94 8.78
C GLY A 287 9.85 13.10 9.54
N ALA A 288 9.80 13.08 10.86
CA ALA A 288 10.73 12.32 11.68
C ALA A 288 10.54 10.80 11.49
N GLY A 289 9.28 10.32 11.33
CA GLY A 289 9.01 8.93 11.02
C GLY A 289 9.73 8.48 9.76
N SER A 290 9.59 9.22 8.64
CA SER A 290 10.29 8.92 7.38
C SER A 290 11.82 8.99 7.52
N LEU A 291 12.32 9.96 8.28
CA LEU A 291 13.76 10.10 8.51
C LEU A 291 14.34 8.88 9.25
N PHE A 292 13.66 8.40 10.30
CA PHE A 292 14.10 7.20 11.02
C PHE A 292 13.97 5.92 10.18
N VAL A 293 12.99 5.84 9.26
CA VAL A 293 12.94 4.75 8.26
C VAL A 293 14.21 4.78 7.41
N ALA A 294 14.61 5.94 6.88
CA ALA A 294 15.83 6.07 6.10
C ALA A 294 17.10 5.71 6.91
N PHE A 295 17.18 6.08 8.17
CA PHE A 295 18.26 5.65 9.06
C PHE A 295 18.30 4.13 9.26
N GLY A 296 17.15 3.47 9.40
CA GLY A 296 17.08 2.01 9.46
C GLY A 296 17.63 1.35 8.21
N TYR A 297 17.28 1.86 7.03
CA TYR A 297 17.86 1.42 5.76
C TYR A 297 19.37 1.65 5.67
N LEU A 298 19.88 2.78 6.17
CA LEU A 298 21.32 3.04 6.23
C LEU A 298 22.04 2.06 7.16
N ILE A 299 21.50 1.79 8.36
CA ILE A 299 22.07 0.78 9.27
C ILE A 299 22.15 -0.57 8.55
N TYR A 300 21.11 -0.97 7.83
CA TYR A 300 21.11 -2.19 7.02
C TYR A 300 22.16 -2.16 5.90
N ALA A 301 22.24 -1.09 5.12
CA ALA A 301 23.18 -0.95 4.00
C ALA A 301 24.65 -1.03 4.41
N PHE A 302 24.99 -0.48 5.58
CA PHE A 302 26.35 -0.50 6.13
C PHE A 302 26.61 -1.71 7.03
N SER A 303 25.63 -2.60 7.23
CA SER A 303 25.82 -3.77 8.05
C SER A 303 26.85 -4.74 7.46
N SER A 304 27.58 -5.39 8.36
CA SER A 304 28.48 -6.50 8.05
C SER A 304 28.16 -7.76 8.86
N THR A 305 27.17 -7.67 9.75
CA THR A 305 26.74 -8.77 10.60
C THR A 305 25.23 -8.86 10.64
N LEU A 306 24.71 -10.05 10.94
CA LEU A 306 23.28 -10.30 11.12
C LEU A 306 22.66 -9.35 12.17
N THR A 307 23.36 -9.11 13.29
CA THR A 307 22.85 -8.28 14.38
C THR A 307 22.63 -6.82 13.96
N PHE A 308 23.60 -6.23 13.24
CA PHE A 308 23.45 -4.87 12.72
C PHE A 308 22.37 -4.79 11.65
N ALA A 309 22.29 -5.78 10.76
CA ALA A 309 21.23 -5.86 9.76
C ALA A 309 19.84 -5.95 10.44
N ALA A 310 19.70 -6.79 11.45
CA ALA A 310 18.47 -6.95 12.22
C ALA A 310 18.07 -5.65 12.95
N ALA A 311 19.03 -4.93 13.53
CA ALA A 311 18.77 -3.62 14.14
C ALA A 311 18.23 -2.62 13.10
N GLY A 312 18.84 -2.58 11.90
CA GLY A 312 18.35 -1.76 10.79
C GLY A 312 16.92 -2.10 10.39
N PHE A 313 16.63 -3.39 10.21
CA PHE A 313 15.28 -3.88 9.87
C PHE A 313 14.24 -3.57 10.95
N PHE A 314 14.60 -3.70 12.21
CA PHE A 314 13.71 -3.33 13.30
C PHE A 314 13.40 -1.83 13.28
N VAL A 315 14.43 -0.97 13.15
CA VAL A 315 14.27 0.50 13.18
C VAL A 315 13.42 0.96 12.00
N LEU A 316 13.75 0.54 10.75
CA LEU A 316 12.97 0.94 9.58
C LEU A 316 11.50 0.52 9.68
N ALA A 317 11.26 -0.72 10.10
CA ALA A 317 9.93 -1.29 10.21
C ALA A 317 9.11 -0.64 11.34
N PHE A 318 9.73 -0.35 12.47
CA PHE A 318 9.11 0.32 13.60
C PHE A 318 8.61 1.72 13.24
N PHE A 319 9.45 2.54 12.61
CA PHE A 319 9.08 3.91 12.27
C PHE A 319 8.18 4.03 11.04
N LEU A 320 8.09 3.00 10.21
CA LEU A 320 7.20 2.95 9.05
C LEU A 320 5.72 3.14 9.45
N ALA A 321 5.30 2.60 10.61
CA ALA A 321 3.95 2.76 11.12
C ALA A 321 3.62 4.24 11.42
N PHE A 322 4.58 5.00 11.97
CA PHE A 322 4.43 6.43 12.24
C PHE A 322 4.38 7.24 10.94
N ALA A 323 5.33 6.98 10.03
CA ALA A 323 5.41 7.66 8.74
C ALA A 323 4.11 7.49 7.93
N ASN A 324 3.60 6.27 7.82
CA ASN A 324 2.36 5.95 7.09
C ASN A 324 1.12 6.59 7.75
N THR A 325 1.01 6.54 9.08
CA THR A 325 -0.10 7.17 9.79
C THR A 325 -0.08 8.70 9.62
N GLY A 326 1.12 9.30 9.73
CA GLY A 326 1.32 10.73 9.52
C GLY A 326 0.94 11.15 8.10
N PHE A 327 1.40 10.40 7.10
CA PHE A 327 1.07 10.67 5.69
C PHE A 327 -0.41 10.53 5.38
N MET A 328 -1.05 9.45 5.82
CA MET A 328 -2.48 9.23 5.59
C MET A 328 -3.32 10.33 6.22
N THR A 329 -2.96 10.76 7.44
CA THR A 329 -3.66 11.84 8.12
C THR A 329 -3.43 13.18 7.42
N PHE A 330 -2.18 13.45 6.99
CA PHE A 330 -1.83 14.63 6.20
C PHE A 330 -2.63 14.69 4.89
N TYR A 331 -2.69 13.58 4.15
CA TYR A 331 -3.44 13.44 2.90
C TYR A 331 -4.92 13.76 3.09
N GLN A 332 -5.56 13.10 4.07
CA GLN A 332 -6.98 13.27 4.39
C GLN A 332 -7.35 14.66 4.93
N THR A 333 -6.37 15.41 5.45
CA THR A 333 -6.59 16.74 6.01
C THR A 333 -6.43 17.84 4.98
N ASN A 334 -5.52 17.66 4.01
CA ASN A 334 -5.11 18.72 3.09
C ASN A 334 -5.65 18.58 1.66
N ILE A 335 -6.22 17.41 1.30
CA ILE A 335 -6.80 17.22 -0.03
C ILE A 335 -8.32 17.17 0.08
N PRO A 336 -9.05 18.03 -0.66
CA PRO A 336 -10.52 18.00 -0.67
C PRO A 336 -11.08 16.68 -1.14
N VAL A 337 -12.17 16.21 -0.49
CA VAL A 337 -12.79 14.92 -0.77
C VAL A 337 -13.25 14.82 -2.23
N GLU A 338 -13.68 15.94 -2.82
CA GLU A 338 -14.21 16.05 -4.18
C GLU A 338 -13.19 15.71 -5.27
N VAL A 339 -11.89 15.87 -4.99
CA VAL A 339 -10.80 15.61 -5.94
C VAL A 339 -9.86 14.50 -5.48
N MET A 340 -10.10 13.95 -4.28
CA MET A 340 -9.20 13.03 -3.60
C MET A 340 -8.95 11.75 -4.39
N GLY A 341 -9.98 11.15 -4.99
CA GLY A 341 -9.86 9.95 -5.79
C GLY A 341 -9.03 10.17 -7.07
N ARG A 342 -9.25 11.31 -7.75
CA ARG A 342 -8.49 11.70 -8.95
C ARG A 342 -7.02 11.94 -8.62
N VAL A 343 -6.74 12.67 -7.53
CA VAL A 343 -5.38 12.90 -7.06
C VAL A 343 -4.71 11.58 -6.69
N ALA A 344 -5.38 10.70 -5.91
CA ALA A 344 -4.84 9.41 -5.53
C ALA A 344 -4.47 8.55 -6.75
N SER A 345 -5.37 8.42 -7.73
CA SER A 345 -5.15 7.59 -8.92
C SER A 345 -4.05 8.14 -9.82
N PHE A 346 -4.01 9.46 -10.04
CA PHE A 346 -2.99 10.09 -10.87
C PHE A 346 -1.59 9.92 -10.27
N TYR A 347 -1.45 10.15 -8.97
CA TYR A 347 -0.16 10.01 -8.29
C TYR A 347 0.25 8.55 -8.12
N ALA A 348 -0.69 7.62 -7.92
CA ALA A 348 -0.39 6.18 -7.92
C ALA A 348 0.14 5.71 -9.28
N LEU A 349 -0.35 6.29 -10.39
CA LEU A 349 0.21 6.05 -11.72
C LEU A 349 1.67 6.52 -11.82
N CYS A 350 1.95 7.76 -11.38
CA CYS A 350 3.32 8.30 -11.36
C CYS A 350 4.24 7.45 -10.47
N GLU A 351 3.76 7.03 -9.31
CA GLU A 351 4.48 6.18 -8.37
C GLU A 351 4.82 4.81 -8.97
N ALA A 352 3.88 4.17 -9.67
CA ALA A 352 4.13 2.89 -10.33
C ALA A 352 5.22 3.00 -11.41
N VAL A 353 5.18 4.07 -12.25
CA VAL A 353 6.20 4.32 -13.27
C VAL A 353 7.56 4.57 -12.61
N LEU A 354 7.62 5.43 -11.60
CA LEU A 354 8.87 5.74 -10.89
C LEU A 354 9.44 4.49 -10.21
N THR A 355 8.61 3.67 -9.59
CA THR A 355 9.04 2.41 -8.96
C THR A 355 9.66 1.46 -9.99
N MET A 356 9.04 1.27 -11.15
CA MET A 356 9.61 0.43 -12.21
C MET A 356 10.96 0.98 -12.70
N MET A 357 11.05 2.28 -12.91
CA MET A 357 12.30 2.93 -13.34
C MET A 357 13.41 2.79 -12.28
N MET A 358 13.09 3.10 -11.02
CA MET A 358 14.09 3.06 -9.94
C MET A 358 14.55 1.64 -9.63
N THR A 359 13.63 0.65 -9.67
CA THR A 359 14.00 -0.77 -9.53
C THR A 359 14.93 -1.22 -10.66
N GLY A 360 14.64 -0.81 -11.91
CA GLY A 360 15.53 -1.08 -13.04
C GLY A 360 16.92 -0.43 -12.89
N ILE A 361 16.97 0.82 -12.43
CA ILE A 361 18.23 1.55 -12.17
C ILE A 361 19.02 0.87 -11.05
N CYS A 362 18.38 0.52 -9.92
CA CYS A 362 19.03 -0.17 -8.81
C CYS A 362 19.60 -1.54 -9.24
N GLY A 363 18.84 -2.31 -10.03
CA GLY A 363 19.31 -3.58 -10.59
C GLY A 363 20.50 -3.40 -11.53
N ALA A 364 20.46 -2.41 -12.43
CA ALA A 364 21.59 -2.10 -13.33
C ALA A 364 22.84 -1.65 -12.56
N LEU A 365 22.68 -0.78 -11.55
CA LEU A 365 23.78 -0.35 -10.69
C LEU A 365 24.38 -1.53 -9.91
N ALA A 366 23.55 -2.45 -9.43
CA ALA A 366 24.04 -3.65 -8.73
C ALA A 366 24.87 -4.55 -9.64
N HIS A 367 24.51 -4.64 -10.93
CA HIS A 367 25.28 -5.42 -11.91
C HIS A 367 26.61 -4.74 -12.30
N VAL A 368 26.60 -3.41 -12.47
CA VAL A 368 27.79 -2.66 -12.95
C VAL A 368 28.79 -2.39 -11.82
N LEU A 369 28.30 -2.05 -10.63
CA LEU A 369 29.15 -1.69 -9.49
C LEU A 369 29.25 -2.83 -8.48
N SER A 370 28.25 -2.98 -7.65
CA SER A 370 28.02 -4.09 -6.73
C SER A 370 26.65 -3.94 -6.07
N ILE A 371 26.11 -5.04 -5.54
CA ILE A 371 24.85 -5.02 -4.77
C ILE A 371 24.95 -4.05 -3.58
N ARG A 372 26.04 -4.12 -2.81
CA ARG A 372 26.25 -3.24 -1.65
C ARG A 372 26.29 -1.77 -2.05
N THR A 373 27.01 -1.41 -3.08
CA THR A 373 27.12 -0.03 -3.56
C THR A 373 25.77 0.50 -4.04
N SER A 374 25.02 -0.30 -4.79
CA SER A 374 23.67 0.06 -5.25
C SER A 374 22.71 0.34 -4.07
N VAL A 375 22.69 -0.54 -3.07
CA VAL A 375 21.89 -0.38 -1.85
C VAL A 375 22.30 0.88 -1.08
N ILE A 376 23.60 1.14 -0.90
CA ILE A 376 24.09 2.34 -0.20
C ILE A 376 23.67 3.61 -0.94
N ILE A 377 23.83 3.67 -2.27
CA ILE A 377 23.42 4.82 -3.08
C ILE A 377 21.91 5.05 -2.93
N GLY A 378 21.09 4.00 -3.03
CA GLY A 378 19.63 4.09 -2.82
C GLY A 378 19.25 4.64 -1.45
N CYS A 379 19.91 4.15 -0.38
CA CYS A 379 19.68 4.60 0.99
C CYS A 379 20.11 6.06 1.22
N ILE A 380 21.24 6.49 0.62
CA ILE A 380 21.68 7.90 0.70
C ILE A 380 20.69 8.81 -0.04
N CYS A 381 20.24 8.43 -1.24
CA CYS A 381 19.20 9.16 -1.96
C CYS A 381 17.92 9.26 -1.15
N MET A 382 17.50 8.17 -0.52
CA MET A 382 16.33 8.13 0.39
C MET A 382 16.50 9.10 1.56
N LEU A 383 17.66 9.11 2.23
CA LEU A 383 17.93 10.03 3.32
C LEU A 383 17.84 11.49 2.87
N LEU A 384 18.45 11.84 1.74
CA LEU A 384 18.40 13.20 1.19
C LEU A 384 16.97 13.65 0.89
N ILE A 385 16.14 12.76 0.32
CA ILE A 385 14.72 13.02 0.07
C ILE A 385 13.96 13.18 1.40
N CYS A 386 14.23 12.35 2.43
CA CYS A 386 13.62 12.49 3.74
C CYS A 386 14.02 13.81 4.43
N LEU A 387 15.25 14.26 4.31
CA LEU A 387 15.70 15.56 4.83
C LEU A 387 14.95 16.71 4.12
N LEU A 388 14.79 16.63 2.79
CA LEU A 388 14.01 17.59 2.03
C LEU A 388 12.53 17.55 2.44
N LEU A 389 11.96 16.37 2.67
CA LEU A 389 10.60 16.19 3.18
C LEU A 389 10.43 16.88 4.54
N CYS A 390 11.37 16.66 5.48
CA CYS A 390 11.37 17.33 6.77
C CYS A 390 11.40 18.87 6.60
N PHE A 391 12.27 19.37 5.75
CA PHE A 391 12.36 20.80 5.48
C PHE A 391 11.05 21.39 4.93
N VAL A 392 10.36 20.68 4.05
CA VAL A 392 9.09 21.12 3.47
C VAL A 392 7.93 21.03 4.47
N ILE A 393 7.84 19.94 5.26
CA ILE A 393 6.69 19.72 6.16
C ILE A 393 6.75 20.59 7.43
N PHE A 394 7.95 20.97 7.90
CA PHE A 394 8.09 21.85 9.06
C PHE A 394 7.95 23.34 8.71
N ARG A 395 7.91 23.69 7.42
CA ARG A 395 7.51 25.06 7.02
C ARG A 395 6.01 25.27 7.24
N PRO A 396 5.58 26.46 7.68
CA PRO A 396 4.16 26.75 7.80
C PRO A 396 3.46 26.52 6.47
N LEU A 397 2.39 25.71 6.51
CA LEU A 397 1.59 25.42 5.31
C LEU A 397 0.92 26.72 4.84
N THR A 398 1.36 27.25 3.72
CA THR A 398 0.68 28.34 3.01
C THR A 398 -0.52 27.74 2.24
N VAL A 399 -1.51 27.24 2.99
CA VAL A 399 -2.77 26.79 2.39
C VAL A 399 -3.57 28.03 2.04
N LYS A 400 -3.49 28.49 0.80
CA LYS A 400 -4.54 29.33 0.25
C LYS A 400 -5.82 28.49 0.29
N LYS A 401 -6.77 28.84 1.15
CA LYS A 401 -8.11 28.24 1.14
C LYS A 401 -8.60 28.26 -0.30
N ILE A 402 -8.72 27.09 -0.91
CA ILE A 402 -9.31 26.94 -2.23
C ILE A 402 -10.82 27.04 -2.03
N VAL A 403 -11.29 28.27 -1.85
CA VAL A 403 -12.67 28.63 -2.02
C VAL A 403 -12.83 28.83 -3.53
N HIS A 404 -13.72 28.03 -4.14
CA HIS A 404 -14.11 28.04 -5.56
C HIS A 404 -13.17 27.34 -6.56
N LEU A 405 -13.28 26.00 -6.60
CA LEU A 405 -13.09 25.22 -7.82
C LEU A 405 -14.46 24.67 -8.25
N THR A 406 -15.39 25.59 -8.51
CA THR A 406 -16.62 25.36 -9.30
C THR A 406 -16.43 25.94 -10.69
#